data_17832f051f3be94f6147ba85ea2cbc3d
#
_entry.id   17832f051f3be94f6147ba85ea2cbc3d
#
_cell.length_a   1.000
_cell.length_b   1.000
_cell.length_c   1.000
_cell.angle_alpha   90.00
_cell.angle_beta   90.00
_cell.angle_gamma   90.00
#
_symmetry.space_group_name_H-M   'P 1'
#
loop_
_entity.id
_entity.type
_entity.pdbx_description
1 polymer ?
#
loop_
_entity_poly.entity_id
_entity_poly.type
_entity_poly.pdbx_seq_one_letter_code
_entity_poly.pdbx_strand_id
1 'polypeptide(L)'
;TSRSFEENALKKEVLSSQPFTETDSTNGWTHSGTGSMAFSNEKSVSGKGSIRLTFPTDTGKRAVGSPSDPDYATYGNSGITYHVNGQNWEKYNRIVFSIYPDCDGARVVNMNLTFTNVNSTTKEGYNHPSGSHLINLVNKTWNHCFLDIDEYQRDKVMSIRFDTALKGKDRTTGDSAIYYIDNIQLQQIKAPGKVSGWTPTEDAIIYSTTGYTTNSQKTALVHSLLCNQQTVFQLINSATKEVTYEGALQRKQTTIGEFGVIDFTAFNQPGDYQLKVGKILTPTFRIDEKLWDNSLWRVLNFLFCQRCGHPVPGKHAACHTDLFSKHDGKSISYSGGWHDAGDLSQQTLQTGDVTFALLEAYNRFKTQNTPLAARLLEEAEWGIEFILKNRYGDGYRASSMGLLIWQDGIPVSYTHLT
;
A
#
# COMPACT_ATOMS: atom_id res chain seq x y z
N THR A 1 2.48 -9.17 -7.43
CA THR A 1 3.59 -8.18 -7.44
C THR A 1 4.17 -7.97 -6.06
N SER A 2 3.36 -7.80 -4.99
CA SER A 2 3.87 -7.71 -3.61
C SER A 2 4.52 -9.02 -3.13
N ARG A 3 3.97 -10.18 -3.50
CA ARG A 3 4.52 -11.49 -3.16
C ARG A 3 5.93 -11.73 -3.70
N SER A 4 6.21 -11.36 -4.92
CA SER A 4 7.56 -11.51 -5.48
C SER A 4 8.60 -10.64 -4.78
N PHE A 5 8.20 -9.49 -4.25
CA PHE A 5 9.05 -8.65 -3.44
C PHE A 5 9.38 -9.31 -2.09
N GLU A 6 8.37 -9.79 -1.38
CA GLU A 6 8.53 -10.46 -0.09
C GLU A 6 9.32 -11.77 -0.23
N GLU A 7 9.05 -12.57 -1.26
CA GLU A 7 9.79 -13.78 -1.56
C GLU A 7 11.27 -13.51 -1.88
N ASN A 8 11.58 -12.46 -2.63
CA ASN A 8 12.96 -12.06 -2.93
C ASN A 8 13.67 -11.47 -1.70
N ALA A 9 12.93 -10.78 -0.84
CA ALA A 9 13.48 -10.28 0.42
C ALA A 9 13.87 -11.42 1.36
N LEU A 10 13.11 -12.50 1.41
CA LEU A 10 13.42 -13.69 2.20
C LEU A 10 14.64 -14.46 1.67
N LYS A 11 14.96 -14.36 0.38
CA LYS A 11 16.11 -15.05 -0.27
C LYS A 11 17.47 -14.40 0.01
N LYS A 12 17.55 -13.34 0.82
CA LYS A 12 18.85 -12.75 1.18
C LYS A 12 19.76 -13.74 1.90
N GLU A 13 21.05 -13.61 1.66
CA GLU A 13 22.07 -14.42 2.34
C GLU A 13 21.98 -14.22 3.87
N VAL A 14 21.69 -15.30 4.58
CA VAL A 14 21.63 -15.33 6.03
C VAL A 14 23.02 -15.68 6.56
N LEU A 15 23.63 -14.74 7.27
CA LEU A 15 24.96 -14.91 7.87
C LEU A 15 24.90 -15.67 9.19
N SER A 16 23.88 -15.43 9.97
CA SER A 16 23.57 -16.18 11.20
C SER A 16 22.09 -16.11 11.53
N SER A 17 21.57 -17.15 12.17
CA SER A 17 20.20 -17.22 12.66
C SER A 17 20.17 -17.79 14.06
N GLN A 18 19.27 -17.28 14.88
CA GLN A 18 19.02 -17.77 16.23
C GLN A 18 17.52 -17.82 16.47
N PRO A 19 16.97 -18.96 16.92
CA PRO A 19 15.60 -18.99 17.41
C PRO A 19 15.43 -17.91 18.48
N PHE A 20 14.40 -17.11 18.33
CA PHE A 20 14.08 -16.06 19.28
C PHE A 20 13.47 -16.66 20.54
N THR A 21 12.54 -17.59 20.35
CA THR A 21 11.90 -18.37 21.39
C THR A 21 11.39 -19.68 20.80
N GLU A 22 11.27 -20.69 21.63
CA GLU A 22 10.57 -21.92 21.28
C GLU A 22 9.07 -21.63 21.23
N THR A 23 8.43 -21.94 20.12
CA THR A 23 6.97 -21.84 19.95
C THR A 23 6.24 -23.13 20.29
N ASP A 24 6.98 -24.14 20.75
CA ASP A 24 6.47 -25.42 21.24
C ASP A 24 5.84 -25.34 22.64
N SER A 25 5.71 -24.16 23.20
CA SER A 25 5.00 -23.89 24.46
C SER A 25 4.56 -22.42 24.53
N THR A 26 3.69 -22.12 25.48
CA THR A 26 3.29 -20.74 25.80
C THR A 26 4.15 -20.09 26.88
N ASN A 27 5.22 -20.72 27.30
CA ASN A 27 6.11 -20.21 28.35
C ASN A 27 6.75 -18.87 27.91
N GLY A 28 6.71 -17.88 28.79
CA GLY A 28 7.22 -16.53 28.51
C GLY A 28 6.29 -15.63 27.67
N TRP A 29 5.19 -16.18 27.17
CA TRP A 29 4.16 -15.42 26.48
C TRP A 29 3.03 -15.01 27.42
N THR A 30 2.50 -13.84 27.19
CA THR A 30 1.30 -13.31 27.86
C THR A 30 0.26 -12.95 26.83
N HIS A 31 -1.01 -13.23 27.12
CA HIS A 31 -2.15 -12.87 26.30
C HIS A 31 -2.81 -11.60 26.85
N SER A 32 -3.33 -10.77 25.95
CA SER A 32 -4.13 -9.59 26.28
C SER A 32 -5.28 -9.38 25.30
N GLY A 33 -6.35 -8.80 25.78
CA GLY A 33 -7.55 -8.56 24.98
C GLY A 33 -8.55 -9.72 25.05
N THR A 34 -9.34 -9.89 24.01
CA THR A 34 -10.38 -10.92 23.93
C THR A 34 -9.84 -12.24 23.43
N GLY A 35 -10.49 -13.34 23.82
CA GLY A 35 -10.11 -14.68 23.39
C GLY A 35 -9.08 -15.34 24.26
N SER A 36 -8.22 -16.17 23.67
CA SER A 36 -7.25 -16.98 24.41
C SER A 36 -6.02 -17.31 23.57
N MET A 37 -4.95 -17.65 24.27
CA MET A 37 -3.70 -18.17 23.71
C MET A 37 -3.47 -19.60 24.24
N ALA A 38 -3.06 -20.50 23.37
CA ALA A 38 -2.70 -21.87 23.74
C ALA A 38 -1.57 -22.39 22.85
N PHE A 39 -0.86 -23.40 23.32
CA PHE A 39 -0.03 -24.23 22.45
C PHE A 39 -0.94 -25.16 21.63
N SER A 40 -0.62 -25.36 20.36
CA SER A 40 -1.35 -26.25 19.47
C SER A 40 -0.42 -27.03 18.56
N ASN A 41 -0.68 -28.31 18.41
CA ASN A 41 0.00 -29.21 17.46
C ASN A 41 -0.79 -29.40 16.15
N GLU A 42 -1.87 -28.65 15.94
CA GLU A 42 -2.69 -28.74 14.73
C GLU A 42 -1.94 -28.24 13.50
N LYS A 43 -1.13 -27.20 13.66
CA LYS A 43 -0.35 -26.58 12.58
C LYS A 43 1.02 -26.14 13.08
N SER A 44 2.07 -26.47 12.32
CA SER A 44 3.44 -26.02 12.58
C SER A 44 4.24 -25.90 11.30
N VAL A 45 5.25 -25.04 11.31
CA VAL A 45 6.31 -24.96 10.30
C VAL A 45 7.59 -25.60 10.84
N SER A 46 7.79 -25.48 12.15
CA SER A 46 8.95 -26.02 12.86
C SER A 46 8.51 -26.69 14.16
N GLY A 47 9.38 -27.53 14.74
CA GLY A 47 9.15 -28.14 16.03
C GLY A 47 7.89 -29.03 16.11
N LYS A 48 7.23 -28.99 17.26
CA LYS A 48 6.08 -29.86 17.59
C LYS A 48 4.74 -29.19 17.44
N GLY A 49 4.69 -27.87 17.29
CA GLY A 49 3.47 -27.11 17.21
C GLY A 49 3.73 -25.61 17.07
N SER A 50 2.75 -24.82 17.38
CA SER A 50 2.77 -23.37 17.28
C SER A 50 1.96 -22.70 18.39
N ILE A 51 2.09 -21.41 18.55
CA ILE A 51 1.21 -20.64 19.42
C ILE A 51 -0.08 -20.33 18.66
N ARG A 52 -1.20 -20.82 19.21
CA ARG A 52 -2.54 -20.57 18.70
C ARG A 52 -3.17 -19.42 19.45
N LEU A 53 -3.53 -18.37 18.73
CA LEU A 53 -4.31 -17.24 19.22
C LEU A 53 -5.72 -17.35 18.67
N THR A 54 -6.73 -17.46 19.54
CA THR A 54 -8.15 -17.54 19.17
C THR A 54 -8.90 -16.38 19.79
N PHE A 55 -9.71 -15.69 19.01
CA PHE A 55 -10.50 -14.56 19.50
C PHE A 55 -11.87 -14.50 18.82
N PRO A 56 -12.91 -14.06 19.55
CA PRO A 56 -14.27 -14.00 19.03
C PRO A 56 -14.45 -12.83 18.06
N THR A 57 -15.40 -12.97 17.17
CA THR A 57 -15.98 -11.87 16.42
C THR A 57 -16.98 -11.11 17.30
N ASP A 58 -16.92 -9.80 17.35
CA ASP A 58 -17.94 -8.98 17.99
C ASP A 58 -19.07 -8.72 16.98
N THR A 59 -20.09 -9.60 17.00
CA THR A 59 -21.23 -9.50 16.10
C THR A 59 -22.19 -8.36 16.45
N GLY A 60 -22.05 -7.79 17.65
CA GLY A 60 -22.89 -6.67 18.12
C GLY A 60 -22.47 -5.31 17.56
N LYS A 61 -21.24 -5.20 17.06
CA LYS A 61 -20.69 -3.94 16.53
C LYS A 61 -20.44 -4.03 15.04
N ARG A 62 -20.70 -2.93 14.34
CA ARG A 62 -20.28 -2.79 12.93
C ARG A 62 -18.79 -2.50 12.85
N ALA A 63 -18.15 -3.00 11.79
CA ALA A 63 -16.78 -2.60 11.48
C ALA A 63 -16.75 -1.11 11.08
N VAL A 64 -15.71 -0.42 11.53
CA VAL A 64 -15.43 0.95 11.07
C VAL A 64 -15.22 0.91 9.55
N GLY A 65 -15.88 1.81 8.81
CA GLY A 65 -15.80 1.88 7.35
C GLY A 65 -16.88 1.10 6.60
N SER A 66 -17.79 0.40 7.30
CA SER A 66 -18.90 -0.32 6.65
C SER A 66 -20.25 -0.06 7.33
N PRO A 67 -20.66 1.20 7.55
CA PRO A 67 -21.92 1.48 8.27
C PRO A 67 -23.16 1.05 7.50
N SER A 68 -23.07 0.90 6.18
CA SER A 68 -24.15 0.46 5.31
C SER A 68 -24.19 -1.06 5.11
N ASP A 69 -23.22 -1.81 5.63
CA ASP A 69 -23.15 -3.27 5.53
C ASP A 69 -23.54 -3.90 6.89
N PRO A 70 -24.81 -4.31 7.09
CA PRO A 70 -25.26 -4.85 8.35
C PRO A 70 -24.64 -6.21 8.68
N ASP A 71 -24.09 -6.90 7.69
CA ASP A 71 -23.52 -8.24 7.85
C ASP A 71 -22.01 -8.22 8.15
N TYR A 72 -21.44 -7.02 8.24
CA TYR A 72 -20.02 -6.83 8.50
C TYR A 72 -19.76 -6.59 9.99
N ALA A 73 -19.16 -7.58 10.66
CA ALA A 73 -18.86 -7.53 12.08
C ALA A 73 -17.40 -7.10 12.35
N THR A 74 -17.11 -6.68 13.58
CA THR A 74 -15.73 -6.45 14.02
C THR A 74 -15.15 -7.70 14.68
N TYR A 75 -13.83 -7.87 14.60
CA TYR A 75 -13.09 -8.77 15.48
C TYR A 75 -12.90 -8.14 16.86
N GLY A 76 -12.78 -8.97 17.88
CA GLY A 76 -12.25 -8.57 19.16
C GLY A 76 -10.75 -8.21 19.04
N ASN A 77 -10.28 -7.27 19.87
CA ASN A 77 -8.85 -7.02 19.99
C ASN A 77 -8.18 -8.17 20.74
N SER A 78 -7.14 -8.74 20.17
CA SER A 78 -6.39 -9.84 20.79
C SER A 78 -4.91 -9.74 20.43
N GLY A 79 -4.05 -10.08 21.37
CA GLY A 79 -2.62 -10.05 21.13
C GLY A 79 -1.84 -10.88 22.15
N ILE A 80 -0.63 -11.25 21.72
CA ILE A 80 0.33 -11.98 22.53
C ILE A 80 1.65 -11.22 22.62
N THR A 81 2.26 -11.22 23.77
CA THR A 81 3.51 -10.53 24.04
C THR A 81 4.51 -11.48 24.67
N TYR A 82 5.74 -11.48 24.16
CA TYR A 82 6.88 -12.13 24.79
C TYR A 82 7.83 -11.08 25.37
N HIS A 83 8.20 -11.25 26.63
CA HIS A 83 9.08 -10.34 27.35
C HIS A 83 10.52 -10.85 27.30
N VAL A 84 11.41 -10.08 26.72
CA VAL A 84 12.86 -10.41 26.59
C VAL A 84 13.74 -9.69 27.60
N ASN A 85 13.16 -8.76 28.35
CA ASN A 85 13.77 -8.13 29.53
C ASN A 85 15.14 -7.49 29.28
N GLY A 86 15.28 -6.72 28.21
CA GLY A 86 16.47 -5.92 27.94
C GLY A 86 17.58 -6.64 27.17
N GLN A 87 17.22 -7.59 26.32
CA GLN A 87 18.21 -8.25 25.45
C GLN A 87 18.79 -7.27 24.41
N ASN A 88 20.08 -7.42 24.10
CA ASN A 88 20.73 -6.71 23.01
C ASN A 88 20.60 -7.52 21.71
N TRP A 89 19.95 -6.89 20.70
CA TRP A 89 19.75 -7.47 19.37
C TRP A 89 20.58 -6.80 18.27
N GLU A 90 21.55 -5.94 18.61
CA GLU A 90 22.34 -5.20 17.62
C GLU A 90 23.10 -6.10 16.64
N LYS A 91 23.45 -7.32 17.06
CA LYS A 91 24.05 -8.33 16.19
C LYS A 91 23.11 -8.74 15.04
N TYR A 92 21.81 -8.69 15.25
CA TYR A 92 20.81 -9.10 14.29
C TYR A 92 20.19 -7.88 13.59
N ASN A 93 19.76 -8.07 12.36
CA ASN A 93 19.18 -6.99 11.56
C ASN A 93 17.83 -7.37 10.92
N ARG A 94 17.32 -8.58 11.20
CA ARG A 94 16.01 -9.06 10.73
C ARG A 94 15.36 -9.94 11.79
N ILE A 95 14.04 -9.82 11.92
CA ILE A 95 13.15 -10.78 12.59
C ILE A 95 12.42 -11.53 11.47
N VAL A 96 12.40 -12.85 11.51
CA VAL A 96 11.56 -13.70 10.66
C VAL A 96 10.59 -14.50 11.51
N PHE A 97 9.42 -14.79 10.97
CA PHE A 97 8.37 -15.55 11.64
C PHE A 97 7.39 -16.10 10.61
N SER A 98 6.58 -17.06 11.02
CA SER A 98 5.55 -17.65 10.18
C SER A 98 4.18 -17.49 10.83
N ILE A 99 3.17 -17.12 10.04
CA ILE A 99 1.79 -16.97 10.52
C ILE A 99 0.84 -17.73 9.58
N TYR A 100 -0.03 -18.55 10.17
CA TYR A 100 -1.14 -19.16 9.48
C TYR A 100 -2.44 -18.58 10.05
N PRO A 101 -3.16 -17.72 9.32
CA PRO A 101 -4.47 -17.26 9.72
C PRO A 101 -5.55 -18.26 9.28
N ASP A 102 -6.54 -18.46 10.12
CA ASP A 102 -7.79 -19.17 9.79
C ASP A 102 -8.97 -18.28 10.20
N CYS A 103 -9.39 -17.45 9.27
CA CYS A 103 -10.32 -16.35 9.49
C CYS A 103 -11.45 -16.42 8.46
N ASP A 104 -12.45 -17.25 8.69
CA ASP A 104 -13.59 -17.37 7.78
C ASP A 104 -14.34 -16.05 7.65
N GLY A 105 -14.62 -15.66 6.40
CA GLY A 105 -15.36 -14.43 6.08
C GLY A 105 -14.57 -13.13 6.22
N ALA A 106 -13.29 -13.18 6.59
CA ALA A 106 -12.47 -11.97 6.66
C ALA A 106 -12.18 -11.44 5.25
N ARG A 107 -12.50 -10.17 5.00
CA ARG A 107 -12.20 -9.49 3.72
C ARG A 107 -10.75 -9.12 3.60
N VAL A 108 -10.13 -8.75 4.71
CA VAL A 108 -8.69 -8.49 4.82
C VAL A 108 -8.17 -9.20 6.06
N VAL A 109 -7.06 -9.88 5.92
CA VAL A 109 -6.40 -10.58 7.02
C VAL A 109 -5.03 -9.98 7.23
N ASN A 110 -4.75 -9.52 8.46
CA ASN A 110 -3.45 -8.96 8.79
C ASN A 110 -3.10 -9.19 10.27
N MET A 111 -1.85 -8.93 10.60
CA MET A 111 -1.31 -8.96 11.96
C MET A 111 -0.37 -7.77 12.13
N ASN A 112 -0.40 -7.16 13.27
CA ASN A 112 0.56 -6.14 13.63
C ASN A 112 1.67 -6.76 14.48
N LEU A 113 2.93 -6.54 14.08
CA LEU A 113 4.11 -6.88 14.84
C LEU A 113 4.68 -5.60 15.45
N THR A 114 4.93 -5.61 16.73
CA THR A 114 5.57 -4.51 17.46
C THR A 114 6.68 -5.05 18.34
N PHE A 115 7.84 -4.39 18.36
CA PHE A 115 8.81 -4.62 19.41
C PHE A 115 9.16 -3.31 20.12
N THR A 116 9.53 -3.38 21.39
CA THR A 116 9.84 -2.21 22.20
C THR A 116 11.28 -2.27 22.68
N ASN A 117 11.99 -1.16 22.58
CA ASN A 117 13.27 -0.94 23.23
C ASN A 117 13.07 -0.04 24.46
N VAL A 118 14.00 -0.04 25.39
CA VAL A 118 13.84 0.67 26.69
C VAL A 118 13.57 2.18 26.53
N ASN A 119 14.18 2.81 25.54
CA ASN A 119 14.06 4.26 25.32
C ASN A 119 13.23 4.60 24.09
N SER A 120 13.62 4.11 22.94
CA SER A 120 12.98 4.30 21.66
C SER A 120 13.43 3.21 20.71
N THR A 121 12.60 2.88 19.72
CA THR A 121 12.98 1.94 18.64
C THR A 121 13.54 2.64 17.42
N THR A 122 13.51 3.96 17.32
CA THR A 122 14.02 4.70 16.16
C THR A 122 15.33 5.41 16.48
N LYS A 123 16.31 5.32 15.59
CA LYS A 123 17.63 5.96 15.75
C LYS A 123 17.60 7.47 15.49
N GLU A 124 16.68 7.96 14.72
CA GLU A 124 16.56 9.37 14.37
C GLU A 124 15.21 9.93 14.82
N GLY A 125 15.12 10.45 16.03
CA GLY A 125 14.09 11.40 16.46
C GLY A 125 12.61 11.15 16.16
N TYR A 126 12.27 10.05 15.51
CA TYR A 126 10.91 9.59 15.32
C TYR A 126 10.38 9.09 16.66
N ASN A 127 9.48 9.86 17.25
CA ASN A 127 8.89 9.58 18.57
C ASN A 127 7.91 8.38 18.57
N HIS A 128 8.25 7.28 17.93
CA HIS A 128 7.53 6.03 18.14
C HIS A 128 8.27 5.18 19.18
N PRO A 129 7.71 4.98 20.37
CA PRO A 129 8.35 4.19 21.41
C PRO A 129 8.44 2.70 21.05
N SER A 130 7.84 2.27 19.96
CA SER A 130 7.85 0.90 19.47
C SER A 130 8.00 0.83 17.96
N GLY A 131 8.82 -0.09 17.47
CA GLY A 131 8.82 -0.48 16.04
C GLY A 131 7.53 -1.23 15.76
N SER A 132 6.73 -0.74 14.83
CA SER A 132 5.45 -1.35 14.44
C SER A 132 5.44 -1.67 12.95
N HIS A 133 4.99 -2.86 12.61
CA HIS A 133 4.88 -3.32 11.24
C HIS A 133 3.57 -4.05 11.02
N LEU A 134 2.72 -3.50 10.14
CA LEU A 134 1.48 -4.13 9.71
C LEU A 134 1.76 -5.11 8.58
N ILE A 135 1.35 -6.36 8.76
CA ILE A 135 1.63 -7.45 7.83
C ILE A 135 0.30 -7.91 7.22
N ASN A 136 0.19 -7.81 5.90
CA ASN A 136 -0.93 -8.38 5.17
C ASN A 136 -0.69 -9.87 4.93
N LEU A 137 -1.68 -10.68 5.23
CA LEU A 137 -1.60 -12.13 5.22
C LEU A 137 -2.56 -12.73 4.19
N VAL A 138 -2.18 -13.85 3.64
CA VAL A 138 -3.06 -14.71 2.84
C VAL A 138 -3.74 -15.70 3.78
N ASN A 139 -5.08 -15.68 3.80
CA ASN A 139 -5.87 -16.55 4.66
C ASN A 139 -5.67 -18.05 4.32
N LYS A 140 -5.73 -18.90 5.35
CA LYS A 140 -5.65 -20.36 5.26
C LYS A 140 -4.39 -20.90 4.58
N THR A 141 -3.28 -20.20 4.75
CA THR A 141 -1.94 -20.67 4.31
C THR A 141 -0.86 -20.13 5.24
N TRP A 142 0.30 -20.80 5.29
CA TRP A 142 1.46 -20.27 5.96
C TRP A 142 2.01 -19.07 5.20
N ASN A 143 2.15 -17.96 5.91
CA ASN A 143 2.82 -16.76 5.45
C ASN A 143 4.17 -16.69 6.14
N HIS A 144 5.25 -16.72 5.36
CA HIS A 144 6.60 -16.50 5.87
C HIS A 144 6.88 -15.00 5.82
N CYS A 145 7.07 -14.40 6.97
CA CYS A 145 7.14 -12.96 7.14
C CYS A 145 8.50 -12.55 7.68
N PHE A 146 8.84 -11.29 7.47
CA PHE A 146 10.04 -10.69 8.03
C PHE A 146 9.81 -9.22 8.40
N LEU A 147 10.64 -8.73 9.31
CA LEU A 147 10.82 -7.31 9.60
C LEU A 147 12.31 -7.02 9.66
N ASP A 148 12.81 -6.16 8.78
CA ASP A 148 14.17 -5.64 8.88
C ASP A 148 14.23 -4.59 9.99
N ILE A 149 15.18 -4.76 10.92
CA ILE A 149 15.27 -3.99 12.17
C ILE A 149 16.57 -3.20 12.29
N ASP A 150 17.35 -3.09 11.23
CA ASP A 150 18.65 -2.43 11.24
C ASP A 150 18.57 -0.91 11.51
N GLU A 151 17.46 -0.27 11.15
CA GLU A 151 17.21 1.14 11.40
C GLU A 151 16.61 1.43 12.78
N TYR A 152 16.25 0.38 13.55
CA TYR A 152 15.67 0.56 14.88
C TYR A 152 16.72 0.44 15.97
N GLN A 153 16.54 1.20 17.06
CA GLN A 153 17.29 0.97 18.30
C GLN A 153 16.88 -0.38 18.89
N ARG A 154 17.86 -1.21 19.17
CA ARG A 154 17.65 -2.59 19.65
C ARG A 154 18.76 -3.07 20.57
N ASP A 155 19.41 -2.13 21.23
CA ASP A 155 20.44 -2.40 22.23
C ASP A 155 19.87 -2.97 23.53
N LYS A 156 18.58 -2.71 23.82
CA LYS A 156 17.91 -3.12 25.05
C LYS A 156 16.42 -3.39 24.81
N VAL A 157 16.15 -4.44 24.06
CA VAL A 157 14.78 -4.82 23.67
C VAL A 157 14.05 -5.42 24.88
N MET A 158 12.84 -4.94 25.11
CA MET A 158 12.01 -5.32 26.26
C MET A 158 10.98 -6.38 25.91
N SER A 159 10.36 -6.28 24.74
CA SER A 159 9.30 -7.20 24.34
C SER A 159 9.09 -7.23 22.83
N ILE A 160 8.47 -8.31 22.36
CA ILE A 160 7.87 -8.43 21.05
C ILE A 160 6.39 -8.79 21.22
N ARG A 161 5.53 -8.18 20.39
CA ARG A 161 4.08 -8.35 20.43
C ARG A 161 3.52 -8.59 19.05
N PHE A 162 2.65 -9.57 18.97
CA PHE A 162 1.76 -9.80 17.84
C PHE A 162 0.33 -9.48 18.24
N ASP A 163 -0.36 -8.63 17.52
CA ASP A 163 -1.75 -8.29 17.79
C ASP A 163 -2.57 -8.11 16.53
N THR A 164 -3.88 -8.30 16.67
CA THR A 164 -4.81 -8.19 15.57
C THR A 164 -5.02 -6.73 15.21
N ALA A 165 -4.77 -6.37 13.96
CA ALA A 165 -4.87 -5.00 13.50
C ALA A 165 -6.17 -4.74 12.74
N LEU A 166 -6.72 -5.75 12.07
CA LEU A 166 -7.88 -5.56 11.23
C LEU A 166 -9.17 -6.06 11.85
N LYS A 167 -10.24 -5.37 11.52
CA LYS A 167 -11.54 -5.48 12.15
C LYS A 167 -12.60 -5.53 11.07
N GLY A 168 -12.92 -6.70 10.58
CA GLY A 168 -14.01 -6.83 9.62
C GLY A 168 -14.20 -8.25 9.13
N LYS A 169 -15.41 -8.75 9.28
CA LYS A 169 -15.79 -10.11 8.95
C LYS A 169 -17.26 -10.20 8.57
N ASP A 170 -17.59 -11.05 7.61
CA ASP A 170 -18.96 -11.38 7.28
C ASP A 170 -19.61 -12.12 8.44
N ARG A 171 -20.79 -11.68 8.88
CA ARG A 171 -21.53 -12.24 10.04
C ARG A 171 -22.07 -13.64 9.79
N THR A 172 -22.20 -14.02 8.52
CA THR A 172 -22.70 -15.33 8.09
C THR A 172 -21.73 -16.48 8.31
N THR A 173 -20.47 -16.16 8.66
CA THR A 173 -19.42 -17.15 8.89
C THR A 173 -19.12 -17.25 10.38
N GLY A 174 -18.49 -18.35 10.84
CA GLY A 174 -18.22 -18.68 12.26
C GLY A 174 -17.82 -17.50 13.16
N ASP A 175 -17.93 -17.67 14.46
CA ASP A 175 -17.85 -16.60 15.46
C ASP A 175 -16.44 -16.27 15.96
N SER A 176 -15.40 -16.89 15.39
CA SER A 176 -14.02 -16.72 15.84
C SER A 176 -13.05 -16.63 14.69
N ALA A 177 -11.90 -16.04 14.96
CA ALA A 177 -10.71 -16.05 14.11
C ALA A 177 -9.57 -16.72 14.86
N ILE A 178 -8.71 -17.41 14.14
CA ILE A 178 -7.58 -18.16 14.68
C ILE A 178 -6.32 -17.74 13.92
N TYR A 179 -5.23 -17.54 14.67
CA TYR A 179 -3.90 -17.38 14.11
C TYR A 179 -2.96 -18.39 14.76
N TYR A 180 -2.15 -19.06 13.95
CA TYR A 180 -1.04 -19.89 14.42
C TYR A 180 0.25 -19.14 14.12
N ILE A 181 1.10 -18.94 15.14
CA ILE A 181 2.35 -18.18 15.05
C ILE A 181 3.49 -19.13 15.39
N ASP A 182 4.48 -19.21 14.52
CA ASP A 182 5.56 -20.18 14.62
C ASP A 182 6.88 -19.66 14.04
N ASN A 183 7.97 -20.38 14.33
CA ASN A 183 9.30 -20.19 13.75
C ASN A 183 9.83 -18.75 13.83
N ILE A 184 9.77 -18.17 15.04
CA ILE A 184 10.26 -16.81 15.26
C ILE A 184 11.78 -16.85 15.46
N GLN A 185 12.54 -16.14 14.61
CA GLN A 185 13.98 -16.12 14.63
C GLN A 185 14.54 -14.71 14.49
N LEU A 186 15.67 -14.46 15.11
CA LEU A 186 16.53 -13.31 14.86
C LEU A 186 17.58 -13.72 13.81
N GLN A 187 17.74 -12.92 12.77
CA GLN A 187 18.71 -13.18 11.71
C GLN A 187 19.65 -12.00 11.53
N GLN A 188 20.90 -12.34 11.24
CA GLN A 188 21.86 -11.44 10.63
C GLN A 188 21.88 -11.75 9.13
N ILE A 189 21.41 -10.83 8.30
CA ILE A 189 21.43 -10.97 6.86
C ILE A 189 22.41 -9.98 6.24
N LYS A 190 22.85 -10.31 5.02
CA LYS A 190 23.68 -9.42 4.20
C LYS A 190 22.83 -8.31 3.60
N ALA A 191 23.28 -7.07 3.71
CA ALA A 191 22.61 -5.88 3.19
C ALA A 191 21.13 -5.76 3.62
N PRO A 192 20.85 -5.60 4.94
CA PRO A 192 19.51 -5.31 5.44
C PRO A 192 18.99 -3.98 4.86
N GLY A 193 17.70 -3.74 4.96
CA GLY A 193 17.08 -2.46 4.57
C GLY A 193 17.19 -2.07 3.08
N LYS A 194 18.15 -2.65 2.36
CA LYS A 194 18.40 -2.35 0.94
C LYS A 194 17.54 -3.15 -0.04
N VAL A 195 16.50 -3.81 0.43
CA VAL A 195 15.51 -4.50 -0.44
C VAL A 195 14.39 -3.58 -0.88
N SER A 196 14.43 -2.32 -0.53
CA SER A 196 13.53 -1.32 -1.09
C SER A 196 13.68 -1.16 -2.61
N GLY A 197 14.64 -1.86 -3.21
CA GLY A 197 14.78 -1.94 -4.65
C GLY A 197 13.94 -3.08 -5.22
N TRP A 198 12.98 -2.71 -6.03
CA TRP A 198 12.36 -3.62 -6.95
C TRP A 198 13.42 -4.08 -7.98
N THR A 199 13.60 -5.39 -8.14
CA THR A 199 14.41 -5.96 -9.20
C THR A 199 13.55 -6.73 -10.19
N PRO A 200 13.73 -6.57 -11.51
CA PRO A 200 13.08 -7.42 -12.50
C PRO A 200 13.40 -8.88 -12.21
N THR A 201 12.46 -9.77 -12.49
CA THR A 201 12.76 -11.20 -12.53
C THR A 201 13.71 -11.51 -13.69
N GLU A 202 14.48 -12.59 -13.57
CA GLU A 202 15.51 -12.94 -14.56
C GLU A 202 14.97 -13.14 -15.99
N ASP A 203 13.70 -13.51 -16.09
CA ASP A 203 12.97 -13.84 -17.31
C ASP A 203 11.94 -12.77 -17.72
N ALA A 204 12.06 -11.54 -17.22
CA ALA A 204 11.11 -10.47 -17.50
C ALA A 204 11.78 -9.23 -18.10
N ILE A 205 11.05 -8.60 -19.03
CA ILE A 205 11.30 -7.23 -19.47
C ILE A 205 10.27 -6.33 -18.78
N ILE A 206 10.74 -5.30 -18.11
CA ILE A 206 9.88 -4.33 -17.44
C ILE A 206 9.76 -3.09 -18.32
N TYR A 207 8.55 -2.80 -18.69
CA TYR A 207 8.21 -1.73 -19.64
C TYR A 207 6.88 -1.07 -19.24
N SER A 208 6.54 0.05 -19.86
CA SER A 208 5.22 0.66 -19.69
C SER A 208 4.15 -0.19 -20.38
N THR A 209 3.29 -0.85 -19.62
CA THR A 209 2.17 -1.63 -20.16
C THR A 209 1.10 -0.74 -20.79
N THR A 210 1.03 0.54 -20.42
CA THR A 210 0.20 1.55 -21.10
C THR A 210 0.79 1.88 -22.47
N GLY A 211 2.12 1.76 -22.63
CA GLY A 211 2.85 2.12 -23.86
C GLY A 211 3.67 3.40 -23.69
N TYR A 212 3.98 4.04 -24.83
CA TYR A 212 4.84 5.21 -24.88
C TYR A 212 4.27 6.23 -25.89
N THR A 213 4.47 7.52 -25.61
CA THR A 213 4.17 8.54 -26.63
C THR A 213 5.29 8.60 -27.68
N THR A 214 4.96 8.97 -28.91
CA THR A 214 5.90 8.96 -30.05
C THR A 214 7.18 9.74 -29.78
N ASN A 215 7.08 10.89 -29.11
CA ASN A 215 8.17 11.80 -28.85
C ASN A 215 8.72 11.76 -27.41
N SER A 216 8.27 10.81 -26.57
CA SER A 216 8.80 10.65 -25.22
C SER A 216 10.08 9.81 -25.19
N GLN A 217 10.78 9.89 -24.08
CA GLN A 217 11.79 8.88 -23.74
C GLN A 217 11.09 7.51 -23.63
N LYS A 218 11.62 6.51 -24.34
CA LYS A 218 11.11 5.15 -24.40
C LYS A 218 12.14 4.18 -23.89
N THR A 219 12.00 3.79 -22.62
CA THR A 219 12.94 2.89 -21.97
C THR A 219 12.23 1.71 -21.31
N ALA A 220 12.94 0.59 -21.21
CA ALA A 220 12.55 -0.58 -20.48
C ALA A 220 13.77 -1.15 -19.74
N LEU A 221 13.53 -2.03 -18.77
CA LEU A 221 14.59 -2.61 -17.93
C LEU A 221 14.55 -4.14 -18.00
N VAL A 222 15.74 -4.74 -17.90
CA VAL A 222 15.90 -6.17 -17.74
C VAL A 222 16.86 -6.46 -16.58
N HIS A 223 16.76 -7.67 -16.03
CA HIS A 223 17.70 -8.11 -15.00
C HIS A 223 19.14 -8.14 -15.52
N SER A 224 20.10 -7.85 -14.65
CA SER A 224 21.53 -7.83 -15.00
C SER A 224 22.02 -9.15 -15.59
N LEU A 225 21.52 -10.29 -15.11
CA LEU A 225 21.88 -11.60 -15.66
C LEU A 225 21.49 -11.76 -17.13
N LEU A 226 20.30 -11.26 -17.51
CA LEU A 226 19.88 -11.27 -18.92
C LEU A 226 20.78 -10.36 -19.77
N CYS A 227 21.15 -9.19 -19.27
CA CYS A 227 22.08 -8.28 -19.93
C CYS A 227 23.50 -8.86 -20.04
N ASN A 228 23.89 -9.83 -19.19
CA ASN A 228 25.16 -10.55 -19.31
C ASN A 228 25.15 -11.59 -20.45
N GLN A 229 23.98 -12.14 -20.75
CA GLN A 229 23.82 -13.19 -21.76
C GLN A 229 23.43 -12.64 -23.14
N GLN A 230 22.80 -11.46 -23.16
CA GLN A 230 22.27 -10.82 -24.35
C GLN A 230 22.83 -9.40 -24.46
N THR A 231 23.21 -9.00 -25.65
CA THR A 231 23.77 -7.67 -25.92
C THR A 231 22.86 -6.76 -26.72
N VAL A 232 21.78 -7.31 -27.28
CA VAL A 232 20.83 -6.58 -28.12
C VAL A 232 19.38 -6.83 -27.70
N PHE A 233 18.54 -5.85 -27.98
CA PHE A 233 17.09 -5.99 -27.94
C PHE A 233 16.48 -5.70 -29.30
N GLN A 234 15.28 -6.20 -29.53
CA GLN A 234 14.50 -5.97 -30.75
C GLN A 234 13.13 -5.41 -30.41
N LEU A 235 12.68 -4.45 -31.21
CA LEU A 235 11.29 -4.00 -31.24
C LEU A 235 10.61 -4.65 -32.43
N ILE A 236 9.54 -5.38 -32.19
CA ILE A 236 8.83 -6.20 -33.17
C ILE A 236 7.44 -5.58 -33.39
N ASN A 237 7.07 -5.36 -34.63
CA ASN A 237 5.69 -5.00 -34.96
C ASN A 237 4.76 -6.18 -34.61
N SER A 238 3.75 -5.93 -33.79
CA SER A 238 2.91 -7.01 -33.27
C SER A 238 2.01 -7.67 -34.33
N ALA A 239 1.70 -6.96 -35.43
CA ALA A 239 0.89 -7.47 -36.51
C ALA A 239 1.70 -8.23 -37.56
N THR A 240 2.80 -7.62 -38.06
CA THR A 240 3.63 -8.22 -39.13
C THR A 240 4.66 -9.21 -38.61
N LYS A 241 4.98 -9.16 -37.30
CA LYS A 241 6.05 -9.94 -36.65
C LYS A 241 7.47 -9.59 -37.15
N GLU A 242 7.62 -8.52 -37.89
CA GLU A 242 8.91 -8.04 -38.37
C GLU A 242 9.63 -7.22 -37.29
N VAL A 243 10.97 -7.32 -37.26
CA VAL A 243 11.81 -6.46 -36.46
C VAL A 243 11.85 -5.07 -37.08
N THR A 244 11.31 -4.08 -36.39
CA THR A 244 11.22 -2.69 -36.84
C THR A 244 12.35 -1.80 -36.29
N TYR A 245 12.94 -2.20 -35.18
CA TYR A 245 14.05 -1.51 -34.55
C TYR A 245 14.89 -2.50 -33.75
N GLU A 246 16.20 -2.29 -33.73
CA GLU A 246 17.15 -3.04 -32.92
C GLU A 246 18.13 -2.09 -32.25
N GLY A 247 18.51 -2.39 -31.00
CA GLY A 247 19.43 -1.58 -30.23
C GLY A 247 20.25 -2.41 -29.27
N ALA A 248 21.31 -1.81 -28.75
CA ALA A 248 22.18 -2.42 -27.76
C ALA A 248 21.56 -2.34 -26.36
N LEU A 249 21.69 -3.41 -25.58
CA LEU A 249 21.40 -3.41 -24.15
C LEU A 249 22.54 -2.68 -23.42
N GLN A 250 22.21 -1.67 -22.64
CA GLN A 250 23.16 -0.89 -21.86
C GLN A 250 23.13 -1.32 -20.40
N ARG A 251 24.29 -1.65 -19.83
CA ARG A 251 24.40 -1.88 -18.40
C ARG A 251 24.44 -0.57 -17.65
N LYS A 252 23.65 -0.49 -16.59
CA LYS A 252 23.62 0.68 -15.72
C LYS A 252 23.65 0.28 -14.25
N GLN A 253 24.68 0.74 -13.55
CA GLN A 253 24.75 0.63 -12.10
C GLN A 253 23.94 1.76 -11.46
N THR A 254 23.11 1.41 -10.48
CA THR A 254 22.28 2.34 -9.73
C THR A 254 22.43 2.08 -8.22
N THR A 255 21.84 2.93 -7.38
CA THR A 255 21.82 2.75 -5.92
C THR A 255 21.05 1.51 -5.47
N ILE A 256 20.15 0.99 -6.31
CA ILE A 256 19.32 -0.18 -6.00
C ILE A 256 19.78 -1.45 -6.75
N GLY A 257 20.85 -1.39 -7.51
CA GLY A 257 21.40 -2.54 -8.22
C GLY A 257 21.84 -2.24 -9.65
N GLU A 258 22.33 -3.27 -10.34
CA GLU A 258 22.71 -3.23 -11.75
C GLU A 258 21.56 -3.74 -12.62
N PHE A 259 21.26 -3.03 -13.70
CA PHE A 259 20.20 -3.35 -14.65
C PHE A 259 20.70 -3.27 -16.09
N GLY A 260 20.07 -4.04 -16.98
CA GLY A 260 20.12 -3.80 -18.41
C GLY A 260 19.06 -2.78 -18.82
N VAL A 261 19.44 -1.74 -19.53
CA VAL A 261 18.53 -0.70 -20.05
C VAL A 261 18.32 -0.94 -21.54
N ILE A 262 17.06 -1.01 -21.92
CA ILE A 262 16.58 -0.96 -23.28
C ILE A 262 16.20 0.50 -23.57
N ASP A 263 16.79 1.12 -24.55
CA ASP A 263 16.45 2.47 -24.99
C ASP A 263 16.10 2.47 -26.47
N PHE A 264 14.83 2.74 -26.77
CA PHE A 264 14.31 2.87 -28.13
C PHE A 264 13.68 4.25 -28.36
N THR A 265 14.18 5.25 -27.64
CA THR A 265 13.71 6.66 -27.74
C THR A 265 13.76 7.19 -29.18
N ALA A 266 14.73 6.77 -29.97
CA ALA A 266 14.86 7.16 -31.37
C ALA A 266 13.75 6.63 -32.30
N PHE A 267 13.02 5.60 -31.87
CA PHE A 267 11.94 5.03 -32.66
C PHE A 267 10.62 5.78 -32.42
N ASN A 268 10.07 6.45 -33.46
CA ASN A 268 8.93 7.38 -33.32
C ASN A 268 7.68 6.95 -34.12
N GLN A 269 7.66 5.76 -34.72
CA GLN A 269 6.51 5.32 -35.51
C GLN A 269 5.35 4.87 -34.60
N PRO A 270 4.14 5.42 -34.77
CA PRO A 270 2.96 4.93 -34.07
C PRO A 270 2.65 3.48 -34.48
N GLY A 271 2.10 2.72 -33.54
CA GLY A 271 1.72 1.33 -33.79
C GLY A 271 1.71 0.46 -32.54
N ASP A 272 1.49 -0.83 -32.75
CA ASP A 272 1.46 -1.84 -31.71
C ASP A 272 2.73 -2.72 -31.81
N TYR A 273 3.47 -2.81 -30.70
CA TYR A 273 4.81 -3.39 -30.67
C TYR A 273 5.01 -4.35 -29.49
N GLN A 274 6.04 -5.16 -29.61
CA GLN A 274 6.56 -6.05 -28.57
C GLN A 274 8.06 -5.86 -28.45
N LEU A 275 8.60 -5.87 -27.22
CA LEU A 275 10.05 -5.92 -26.98
C LEU A 275 10.50 -7.38 -26.86
N LYS A 276 11.65 -7.69 -27.45
CA LYS A 276 12.29 -9.00 -27.39
C LYS A 276 13.73 -8.87 -26.93
N VAL A 277 14.13 -9.72 -25.97
CA VAL A 277 15.51 -9.90 -25.54
C VAL A 277 15.77 -11.39 -25.42
N GLY A 278 16.64 -11.93 -26.27
CA GLY A 278 16.87 -13.37 -26.36
C GLY A 278 15.57 -14.14 -26.66
N LYS A 279 15.12 -14.99 -25.73
CA LYS A 279 13.86 -15.75 -25.83
C LYS A 279 12.66 -15.04 -25.22
N ILE A 280 12.89 -13.96 -24.50
CA ILE A 280 11.84 -13.23 -23.77
C ILE A 280 11.15 -12.28 -24.72
N LEU A 281 9.82 -12.31 -24.76
CA LEU A 281 8.97 -11.45 -25.57
C LEU A 281 7.89 -10.85 -24.67
N THR A 282 7.71 -9.52 -24.74
CA THR A 282 6.65 -8.84 -23.97
C THR A 282 5.27 -9.09 -24.58
N PRO A 283 4.19 -8.93 -23.81
CA PRO A 283 2.89 -8.58 -24.36
C PRO A 283 2.96 -7.35 -25.27
N THR A 284 1.95 -7.18 -26.11
CA THR A 284 1.84 -6.03 -27.01
C THR A 284 1.59 -4.74 -26.22
N PHE A 285 2.27 -3.67 -26.58
CA PHE A 285 2.06 -2.30 -26.10
C PHE A 285 1.96 -1.34 -27.27
N ARG A 286 1.41 -0.16 -27.02
CA ARG A 286 1.19 0.87 -28.04
C ARG A 286 2.23 1.99 -27.98
N ILE A 287 2.63 2.50 -29.14
CA ILE A 287 3.28 3.80 -29.30
C ILE A 287 2.29 4.72 -30.02
N ASP A 288 1.86 5.81 -29.37
CA ASP A 288 0.84 6.72 -29.92
C ASP A 288 0.91 8.08 -29.23
N GLU A 289 0.72 9.18 -29.96
CA GLU A 289 0.70 10.52 -29.37
C GLU A 289 -0.46 10.73 -28.38
N LYS A 290 -1.59 10.09 -28.65
CA LYS A 290 -2.81 10.20 -27.84
C LYS A 290 -2.95 9.10 -26.78
N LEU A 291 -1.86 8.45 -26.46
CA LEU A 291 -1.82 7.29 -25.58
C LEU A 291 -2.52 7.53 -24.24
N TRP A 292 -2.37 8.72 -23.67
CA TRP A 292 -2.88 9.08 -22.36
C TRP A 292 -4.30 9.63 -22.34
N ASP A 293 -4.89 9.97 -23.51
CA ASP A 293 -6.21 10.59 -23.58
C ASP A 293 -7.27 9.74 -22.87
N ASN A 294 -7.32 8.45 -23.15
CA ASN A 294 -8.28 7.53 -22.50
C ASN A 294 -8.06 7.41 -20.99
N SER A 295 -6.82 7.46 -20.52
CA SER A 295 -6.50 7.39 -19.10
C SER A 295 -6.96 8.67 -18.40
N LEU A 296 -6.76 9.83 -18.99
CA LEU A 296 -7.23 11.11 -18.47
C LEU A 296 -8.77 11.17 -18.42
N TRP A 297 -9.47 10.68 -19.45
CA TRP A 297 -10.93 10.57 -19.40
C TRP A 297 -11.43 9.69 -18.27
N ARG A 298 -10.73 8.59 -17.95
CA ARG A 298 -11.08 7.73 -16.82
C ARG A 298 -10.84 8.42 -15.48
N VAL A 299 -9.73 9.16 -15.35
CA VAL A 299 -9.44 9.96 -14.15
C VAL A 299 -10.49 11.05 -13.94
N LEU A 300 -10.86 11.77 -14.99
CA LEU A 300 -11.93 12.77 -14.95
C LEU A 300 -13.28 12.15 -14.53
N ASN A 301 -13.63 11.01 -15.10
CA ASN A 301 -14.85 10.30 -14.70
C ASN A 301 -14.78 9.82 -13.23
N PHE A 302 -13.62 9.38 -12.77
CA PHE A 302 -13.43 9.03 -11.36
C PHE A 302 -13.65 10.24 -10.47
N LEU A 303 -13.00 11.37 -10.74
CA LEU A 303 -13.16 12.59 -9.96
C LEU A 303 -14.61 13.08 -9.97
N PHE A 304 -15.27 13.10 -11.12
CA PHE A 304 -16.69 13.42 -11.21
C PHE A 304 -17.54 12.53 -10.32
N CYS A 305 -17.26 11.21 -10.26
CA CYS A 305 -17.95 10.28 -9.39
C CYS A 305 -17.67 10.49 -7.91
N GLN A 306 -16.60 11.19 -7.55
CA GLN A 306 -16.22 11.52 -6.17
C GLN A 306 -16.67 12.93 -5.73
N ARG A 307 -17.34 13.71 -6.57
CA ARG A 307 -17.83 15.05 -6.20
C ARG A 307 -18.73 14.99 -4.98
N CYS A 308 -18.34 15.66 -3.91
CA CYS A 308 -19.15 15.74 -2.70
C CYS A 308 -20.19 16.83 -2.78
N GLY A 309 -21.38 16.57 -2.26
CA GLY A 309 -22.50 17.52 -2.31
C GLY A 309 -23.17 17.62 -3.67
N HIS A 310 -22.75 16.82 -4.65
CA HIS A 310 -23.28 16.75 -6.01
C HIS A 310 -23.93 15.38 -6.27
N PRO A 311 -25.16 15.30 -6.77
CA PRO A 311 -25.74 13.99 -7.07
C PRO A 311 -25.08 13.42 -8.35
N VAL A 312 -24.57 12.20 -8.27
CA VAL A 312 -23.99 11.48 -9.40
C VAL A 312 -24.90 10.29 -9.74
N PRO A 313 -25.63 10.33 -10.87
CA PRO A 313 -26.58 9.28 -11.25
C PRO A 313 -25.93 7.89 -11.27
N GLY A 314 -26.56 6.92 -10.60
CA GLY A 314 -26.09 5.55 -10.51
C GLY A 314 -24.89 5.33 -9.56
N LYS A 315 -24.46 6.36 -8.82
CA LYS A 315 -23.38 6.31 -7.81
C LYS A 315 -23.88 6.73 -6.44
N HIS A 316 -24.21 8.00 -6.24
CA HIS A 316 -24.69 8.52 -4.97
C HIS A 316 -25.61 9.74 -5.14
N ALA A 317 -26.45 10.00 -4.17
CA ALA A 317 -27.21 11.25 -4.04
C ALA A 317 -26.27 12.40 -3.61
N ALA A 318 -26.81 13.61 -3.55
CA ALA A 318 -26.10 14.73 -2.93
C ALA A 318 -25.81 14.36 -1.46
N CYS A 319 -24.53 14.34 -1.10
CA CYS A 319 -24.05 13.91 0.22
C CYS A 319 -23.47 15.09 0.99
N HIS A 320 -23.34 14.96 2.31
CA HIS A 320 -22.66 15.92 3.18
C HIS A 320 -23.18 17.38 3.08
N THR A 321 -24.42 17.57 2.69
CA THR A 321 -25.05 18.89 2.57
C THR A 321 -25.38 19.52 3.92
N ASP A 322 -25.36 18.72 4.98
CA ASP A 322 -25.60 19.06 6.37
C ASP A 322 -24.32 19.25 7.21
N LEU A 323 -23.17 19.24 6.56
CA LEU A 323 -21.89 19.39 7.25
C LEU A 323 -21.43 20.84 7.32
N PHE A 324 -21.05 21.24 8.53
CA PHE A 324 -20.59 22.59 8.82
C PHE A 324 -19.31 22.58 9.65
N SER A 325 -18.36 23.39 9.24
CA SER A 325 -17.20 23.73 10.05
C SER A 325 -17.44 25.04 10.79
N LYS A 326 -16.95 25.15 12.02
CA LYS A 326 -17.13 26.35 12.87
C LYS A 326 -15.79 26.90 13.34
N HIS A 327 -15.68 28.24 13.29
CA HIS A 327 -14.56 28.99 13.82
C HIS A 327 -15.03 30.36 14.28
N ASP A 328 -14.72 30.77 15.51
CA ASP A 328 -15.09 32.03 16.13
C ASP A 328 -16.54 32.47 15.91
N GLY A 329 -17.46 31.53 16.17
CA GLY A 329 -18.90 31.75 16.01
C GLY A 329 -19.41 31.75 14.57
N LYS A 330 -18.53 31.77 13.56
CA LYS A 330 -18.89 31.65 12.16
C LYS A 330 -19.00 30.18 11.74
N SER A 331 -20.07 29.85 11.05
CA SER A 331 -20.31 28.51 10.50
C SER A 331 -20.27 28.56 8.96
N ILE A 332 -19.53 27.65 8.35
CA ILE A 332 -19.47 27.49 6.89
C ILE A 332 -19.80 26.04 6.51
N SER A 333 -20.50 25.87 5.38
CA SER A 333 -20.73 24.52 4.83
C SER A 333 -19.42 23.93 4.32
N TYR A 334 -19.20 22.66 4.62
CA TYR A 334 -17.99 21.92 4.18
C TYR A 334 -18.28 20.92 3.04
N SER A 335 -19.44 20.95 2.42
CA SER A 335 -19.72 20.13 1.23
C SER A 335 -19.02 20.66 -0.02
N GLY A 336 -18.66 19.80 -0.96
CA GLY A 336 -17.91 20.13 -2.19
C GLY A 336 -16.53 19.48 -2.22
N GLY A 337 -15.74 19.74 -3.24
CA GLY A 337 -14.51 18.99 -3.47
C GLY A 337 -14.77 17.52 -3.79
N TRP A 338 -13.81 16.66 -3.48
CA TRP A 338 -13.90 15.23 -3.76
C TRP A 338 -13.68 14.41 -2.49
N HIS A 339 -14.38 13.27 -2.39
CA HIS A 339 -14.12 12.27 -1.37
C HIS A 339 -12.73 11.67 -1.58
N ASP A 340 -11.96 11.46 -0.51
CA ASP A 340 -10.59 10.96 -0.58
C ASP A 340 -10.46 9.46 -0.26
N ALA A 341 -11.32 8.93 0.62
CA ALA A 341 -11.23 7.56 1.09
C ALA A 341 -12.60 6.91 1.31
N GLY A 342 -12.60 5.65 1.73
CA GLY A 342 -13.81 4.89 2.01
C GLY A 342 -14.62 5.38 3.21
N ASP A 343 -14.05 6.22 4.04
CA ASP A 343 -14.73 6.96 5.12
C ASP A 343 -15.41 8.25 4.62
N LEU A 344 -15.36 8.50 3.31
CA LEU A 344 -15.93 9.67 2.64
C LEU A 344 -15.39 10.99 3.19
N SER A 345 -14.19 10.97 3.76
CA SER A 345 -13.50 12.17 4.22
C SER A 345 -13.15 13.11 3.07
N GLN A 346 -12.88 14.35 3.41
CA GLN A 346 -12.49 15.40 2.47
C GLN A 346 -11.40 16.26 3.07
N GLN A 347 -10.49 16.70 2.23
CA GLN A 347 -9.38 17.53 2.67
C GLN A 347 -9.16 18.68 1.69
N THR A 348 -9.06 19.89 2.22
CA THR A 348 -8.82 21.09 1.42
C THR A 348 -7.45 21.06 0.75
N LEU A 349 -6.43 20.50 1.42
CA LEU A 349 -5.08 20.38 0.85
C LEU A 349 -5.08 19.44 -0.35
N GLN A 350 -5.60 18.23 -0.20
CA GLN A 350 -5.69 17.24 -1.29
C GLN A 350 -6.52 17.77 -2.47
N THR A 351 -7.64 18.44 -2.17
CA THR A 351 -8.43 19.11 -3.22
C THR A 351 -7.60 20.17 -3.94
N GLY A 352 -6.75 20.90 -3.23
CA GLY A 352 -5.82 21.87 -3.82
C GLY A 352 -4.83 21.22 -4.78
N ASP A 353 -4.21 20.13 -4.37
CA ASP A 353 -3.25 19.37 -5.18
C ASP A 353 -3.89 18.81 -6.46
N VAL A 354 -5.07 18.22 -6.33
CA VAL A 354 -5.84 17.70 -7.49
C VAL A 354 -6.23 18.84 -8.43
N THR A 355 -6.70 19.96 -7.88
CA THR A 355 -7.07 21.15 -8.67
C THR A 355 -5.88 21.69 -9.46
N PHE A 356 -4.72 21.80 -8.81
CA PHE A 356 -3.48 22.22 -9.47
C PHE A 356 -3.09 21.28 -10.62
N ALA A 357 -3.12 19.97 -10.37
CA ALA A 357 -2.83 18.96 -11.41
C ALA A 357 -3.79 19.03 -12.60
N LEU A 358 -5.08 19.28 -12.35
CA LEU A 358 -6.08 19.47 -13.42
C LEU A 358 -5.80 20.71 -14.25
N LEU A 359 -5.41 21.83 -13.63
CA LEU A 359 -5.04 23.07 -14.33
C LEU A 359 -3.76 22.91 -15.15
N GLU A 360 -2.76 22.21 -14.63
CA GLU A 360 -1.54 21.87 -15.38
C GLU A 360 -1.88 20.99 -16.61
N ALA A 361 -2.72 19.98 -16.42
CA ALA A 361 -3.18 19.15 -17.51
C ALA A 361 -3.99 19.96 -18.54
N TYR A 362 -4.91 20.84 -18.10
CA TYR A 362 -5.62 21.77 -18.98
C TYR A 362 -4.65 22.62 -19.81
N ASN A 363 -3.65 23.23 -19.20
CA ASN A 363 -2.67 24.05 -19.91
C ASN A 363 -1.92 23.27 -21.00
N ARG A 364 -1.64 22.00 -20.73
CA ARG A 364 -0.98 21.11 -21.68
C ARG A 364 -1.88 20.72 -22.87
N PHE A 365 -3.17 20.49 -22.63
CA PHE A 365 -4.10 19.96 -23.64
C PHE A 365 -4.95 21.01 -24.34
N LYS A 366 -5.01 22.25 -23.87
CA LYS A 366 -5.92 23.29 -24.39
C LYS A 366 -5.82 23.58 -25.90
N THR A 367 -4.66 23.28 -26.50
CA THR A 367 -4.44 23.44 -27.95
C THR A 367 -4.44 22.13 -28.73
N GLN A 368 -4.27 20.98 -28.03
CA GLN A 368 -4.12 19.67 -28.66
C GLN A 368 -5.43 18.86 -28.65
N ASN A 369 -6.20 18.97 -27.58
CA ASN A 369 -7.45 18.25 -27.37
C ASN A 369 -8.47 19.12 -26.61
N THR A 370 -9.15 19.99 -27.34
CA THR A 370 -10.10 20.96 -26.78
C THR A 370 -11.21 20.33 -25.94
N PRO A 371 -11.87 19.20 -26.33
CA PRO A 371 -12.88 18.56 -25.50
C PRO A 371 -12.34 18.07 -24.17
N LEU A 372 -11.17 17.45 -24.16
CA LEU A 372 -10.51 17.00 -22.94
C LEU A 372 -10.13 18.18 -22.04
N ALA A 373 -9.56 19.23 -22.65
CA ALA A 373 -9.19 20.45 -21.93
C ALA A 373 -10.40 21.13 -21.27
N ALA A 374 -11.53 21.21 -21.96
CA ALA A 374 -12.76 21.78 -21.40
C ALA A 374 -13.23 21.01 -20.15
N ARG A 375 -13.14 19.68 -20.18
CA ARG A 375 -13.52 18.85 -19.04
C ARG A 375 -12.52 18.96 -17.88
N LEU A 376 -11.22 19.07 -18.19
CA LEU A 376 -10.18 19.31 -17.18
C LEU A 376 -10.41 20.63 -16.45
N LEU A 377 -10.77 21.68 -17.18
CA LEU A 377 -11.07 22.99 -16.61
C LEU A 377 -12.32 22.96 -15.75
N GLU A 378 -13.41 22.38 -16.24
CA GLU A 378 -14.66 22.23 -15.48
C GLU A 378 -14.46 21.47 -14.15
N GLU A 379 -13.66 20.42 -14.16
CA GLU A 379 -13.37 19.66 -12.95
C GLU A 379 -12.45 20.45 -12.01
N ALA A 380 -11.51 21.23 -12.53
CA ALA A 380 -10.68 22.13 -11.74
C ALA A 380 -11.49 23.24 -11.07
N GLU A 381 -12.48 23.82 -11.77
CA GLU A 381 -13.40 24.83 -11.22
C GLU A 381 -14.15 24.29 -10.01
N TRP A 382 -14.60 23.04 -10.04
CA TRP A 382 -15.24 22.37 -8.89
C TRP A 382 -14.33 22.39 -7.65
N GLY A 383 -13.04 22.07 -7.81
CA GLY A 383 -12.06 22.13 -6.73
C GLY A 383 -11.79 23.55 -6.23
N ILE A 384 -11.66 24.52 -7.16
CA ILE A 384 -11.44 25.93 -6.80
C ILE A 384 -12.62 26.48 -5.97
N GLU A 385 -13.84 26.22 -6.38
CA GLU A 385 -15.03 26.64 -5.64
C GLU A 385 -15.04 26.11 -4.21
N PHE A 386 -14.69 24.85 -4.01
CA PHE A 386 -14.57 24.26 -2.69
C PHE A 386 -13.48 24.95 -1.85
N ILE A 387 -12.29 25.16 -2.39
CA ILE A 387 -11.17 25.82 -1.70
C ILE A 387 -11.54 27.25 -1.31
N LEU A 388 -12.23 27.97 -2.18
CA LEU A 388 -12.63 29.36 -1.95
C LEU A 388 -13.68 29.48 -0.85
N LYS A 389 -14.67 28.60 -0.80
CA LYS A 389 -15.72 28.65 0.20
C LYS A 389 -15.29 28.22 1.60
N ASN A 390 -14.20 27.50 1.73
CA ASN A 390 -13.70 27.01 3.02
C ASN A 390 -12.92 28.05 3.84
N ARG A 391 -13.03 29.34 3.50
CA ARG A 391 -12.36 30.44 4.20
C ARG A 391 -13.29 31.14 5.16
N TYR A 392 -12.83 31.42 6.36
CA TYR A 392 -13.57 32.17 7.35
C TYR A 392 -13.45 33.70 7.14
N GLY A 393 -12.45 34.17 6.41
CA GLY A 393 -12.24 35.58 6.09
C GLY A 393 -11.28 36.33 7.03
N ASP A 394 -10.76 35.64 8.03
CA ASP A 394 -9.86 36.13 9.07
C ASP A 394 -8.45 35.46 8.98
N GLY A 395 -8.15 34.78 7.88
CA GLY A 395 -6.92 34.02 7.69
C GLY A 395 -7.07 32.53 7.95
N TYR A 396 -8.16 32.12 8.58
CA TYR A 396 -8.45 30.71 8.86
C TYR A 396 -9.28 30.06 7.75
N ARG A 397 -9.14 28.75 7.65
CA ARG A 397 -9.96 27.89 6.78
C ARG A 397 -10.21 26.53 7.40
N ALA A 398 -11.27 25.89 6.99
CA ALA A 398 -11.48 24.49 7.30
C ALA A 398 -10.49 23.62 6.49
N SER A 399 -9.74 22.73 7.13
CA SER A 399 -8.68 21.95 6.49
C SER A 399 -9.12 20.56 6.06
N SER A 400 -9.87 19.88 6.93
CA SER A 400 -10.31 18.52 6.67
C SER A 400 -11.62 18.20 7.37
N MET A 401 -12.30 17.19 6.87
CA MET A 401 -13.46 16.58 7.48
C MET A 401 -13.37 15.08 7.33
N GLY A 402 -13.66 14.37 8.41
CA GLY A 402 -13.77 12.92 8.42
C GLY A 402 -14.89 12.49 9.35
N LEU A 403 -15.42 11.31 9.14
CA LEU A 403 -16.36 10.69 10.05
C LEU A 403 -15.57 9.98 11.15
N LEU A 404 -15.49 10.57 12.33
CA LEU A 404 -14.81 9.96 13.48
C LEU A 404 -15.65 8.91 14.19
N ILE A 405 -16.98 9.02 14.11
CA ILE A 405 -17.91 8.12 14.79
C ILE A 405 -19.02 7.73 13.82
N TRP A 406 -18.83 6.61 13.15
CA TRP A 406 -19.84 6.04 12.25
C TRP A 406 -21.12 5.60 12.98
N GLN A 407 -21.05 5.36 14.29
CA GLN A 407 -22.18 4.86 15.07
C GLN A 407 -23.29 5.89 15.25
N ASP A 408 -22.98 7.18 15.26
CA ASP A 408 -23.92 8.26 15.59
C ASP A 408 -24.20 9.21 14.42
N GLY A 409 -23.58 9.00 13.26
CA GLY A 409 -23.79 9.84 12.08
C GLY A 409 -23.32 11.29 12.26
N ILE A 410 -22.52 11.58 13.29
CA ILE A 410 -22.03 12.92 13.60
C ILE A 410 -20.65 13.11 12.95
N PRO A 411 -20.55 13.97 11.92
CA PRO A 411 -19.26 14.33 11.36
C PRO A 411 -18.49 15.25 12.30
N VAL A 412 -17.21 15.01 12.44
CA VAL A 412 -16.32 15.92 13.16
C VAL A 412 -15.49 16.68 12.14
N SER A 413 -15.64 17.99 12.13
CA SER A 413 -14.79 18.87 11.34
C SER A 413 -13.57 19.30 12.16
N TYR A 414 -12.39 19.20 11.56
CA TYR A 414 -11.17 19.76 12.12
C TYR A 414 -10.86 21.08 11.45
N THR A 415 -10.72 22.13 12.25
CA THR A 415 -10.11 23.39 11.83
C THR A 415 -8.64 23.37 12.25
N HIS A 416 -7.74 23.50 11.30
CA HIS A 416 -6.34 23.74 11.59
C HIS A 416 -5.95 25.14 11.18
N LEU A 417 -5.14 25.73 12.02
CA LEU A 417 -4.41 26.95 11.73
C LEU A 417 -3.35 26.69 10.66
N THR A 418 -3.30 27.48 9.65
CA THR A 418 -2.15 27.56 8.73
C THR A 418 -1.31 28.77 9.07
#